data_a463bfde20ccede37ad40d019780516b
#
_entry.id   a463bfde20ccede37ad40d019780516b
#
_cell.length_a   1.000
_cell.length_b   1.000
_cell.length_c   1.000
_cell.angle_alpha   90.00
_cell.angle_beta   90.00
_cell.angle_gamma   90.00
#
_symmetry.space_group_name_H-M   'P 1'
#
loop_
_entity.id
_entity.type
_entity.pdbx_description
1 polymer ?
#
loop_
_entity_poly.entity_id
_entity_poly.type
_entity_poly.pdbx_seq_one_letter_code
_entity_poly.pdbx_strand_id
1 'polypeptide(L)'
;MSRTVITSFVFLFLVLTPCFGQPRITPTGELPPDARLSPLKDLNGYFPMVPPKDEQEWAGRRRYVKRKMLVALGLWPLPEKTPLNAVIHSRKEMDGYTIEKVYFETMPGYFLTGNLYRPLNLHTLTGKNPGILCPHGHWRNGRFYDAPQSTLERQLSDGAEKFKQGGRNPIQARSVHLARLGCTVFAYDMVGYADNTQISYNLAHGFAKQRPQMSQAD
;
A
#
# COMPACT_ATOMS: atom_id res chain seq x y z
N MET A 1 -56.11 17.78 66.20
CA MET A 1 -55.24 18.31 65.14
C MET A 1 -54.93 17.17 64.18
N SER A 2 -55.70 17.09 63.11
CA SER A 2 -55.54 16.06 62.05
C SER A 2 -54.61 16.53 61.00
N ARG A 3 -53.51 15.79 60.72
CA ARG A 3 -52.57 16.12 59.62
C ARG A 3 -52.97 15.27 58.42
N THR A 4 -53.43 15.97 57.39
CA THR A 4 -53.75 15.40 56.09
C THR A 4 -52.44 15.24 55.31
N VAL A 5 -52.05 14.03 54.97
CA VAL A 5 -50.92 13.71 54.11
C VAL A 5 -51.44 13.70 52.68
N ILE A 6 -50.96 14.65 51.84
CA ILE A 6 -51.23 14.71 50.42
C ILE A 6 -50.13 13.92 49.72
N THR A 7 -50.49 12.74 49.18
CA THR A 7 -49.60 11.92 48.38
C THR A 7 -49.73 12.37 46.93
N SER A 8 -48.66 13.05 46.42
CA SER A 8 -48.58 13.45 45.02
C SER A 8 -48.11 12.26 44.17
N PHE A 9 -48.99 11.76 43.34
CA PHE A 9 -48.64 10.79 42.29
C PHE A 9 -48.06 11.54 41.11
N VAL A 10 -46.77 11.36 40.86
CA VAL A 10 -46.09 11.82 39.64
C VAL A 10 -46.30 10.76 38.56
N PHE A 11 -47.15 11.03 37.57
CA PHE A 11 -47.28 10.21 36.39
C PHE A 11 -46.10 10.50 35.44
N LEU A 12 -45.16 9.56 35.35
CA LEU A 12 -44.10 9.61 34.36
C LEU A 12 -44.66 9.14 33.02
N PHE A 13 -44.97 10.10 32.13
CA PHE A 13 -45.31 9.80 30.75
C PHE A 13 -44.05 9.38 30.01
N LEU A 14 -43.86 8.06 29.78
CA LEU A 14 -42.89 7.56 28.83
C LEU A 14 -43.39 7.87 27.43
N VAL A 15 -42.83 8.90 26.81
CA VAL A 15 -43.04 9.17 25.38
C VAL A 15 -42.21 8.15 24.61
N LEU A 16 -42.84 7.05 24.19
CA LEU A 16 -42.32 6.14 23.21
C LEU A 16 -42.28 6.88 21.86
N THR A 17 -41.13 7.52 21.56
CA THR A 17 -40.89 8.00 20.20
C THR A 17 -40.81 6.77 19.28
N PRO A 18 -41.69 6.66 18.25
CA PRO A 18 -41.56 5.59 17.27
C PRO A 18 -40.20 5.75 16.61
N CYS A 19 -39.33 4.78 16.78
CA CYS A 19 -38.08 4.67 16.03
C CYS A 19 -38.48 4.40 14.58
N PHE A 20 -38.64 5.44 13.79
CA PHE A 20 -38.80 5.29 12.34
C PHE A 20 -37.53 4.61 11.82
N GLY A 21 -37.62 3.33 11.50
CA GLY A 21 -36.55 2.62 10.82
C GLY A 21 -36.12 3.43 9.59
N GLN A 22 -34.86 3.30 9.22
CA GLN A 22 -34.35 3.99 8.02
C GLN A 22 -35.29 3.78 6.84
N PRO A 23 -35.61 4.84 6.08
CA PRO A 23 -36.51 4.73 4.93
C PRO A 23 -35.97 3.69 3.96
N ARG A 24 -36.74 2.66 3.71
CA ARG A 24 -36.39 1.65 2.72
C ARG A 24 -36.61 2.23 1.31
N ILE A 25 -35.59 2.13 0.49
CA ILE A 25 -35.65 2.60 -0.90
C ILE A 25 -36.41 1.60 -1.79
N THR A 26 -36.48 0.33 -1.36
CA THR A 26 -37.17 -0.76 -2.09
C THR A 26 -38.23 -1.41 -1.21
N PRO A 27 -39.29 -1.96 -1.83
CA PRO A 27 -40.29 -2.76 -1.14
C PRO A 27 -39.69 -3.93 -0.35
N THR A 28 -40.36 -4.35 0.71
CA THR A 28 -39.90 -5.48 1.54
C THR A 28 -39.88 -6.76 0.69
N GLY A 29 -38.71 -7.40 0.62
CA GLY A 29 -38.49 -8.65 -0.11
C GLY A 29 -38.03 -8.45 -1.56
N GLU A 30 -38.00 -7.21 -2.07
CA GLU A 30 -37.48 -6.92 -3.41
C GLU A 30 -36.09 -6.24 -3.26
N LEU A 31 -35.10 -6.82 -3.90
CA LEU A 31 -33.82 -6.17 -4.10
C LEU A 31 -33.80 -5.53 -5.51
N PRO A 32 -33.32 -4.30 -5.66
CA PRO A 32 -33.17 -3.73 -6.98
C PRO A 32 -32.22 -4.59 -7.83
N PRO A 33 -32.35 -4.61 -9.17
CA PRO A 33 -31.46 -5.36 -10.06
C PRO A 33 -30.07 -4.69 -10.14
N ASP A 34 -29.40 -4.63 -9.00
CA ASP A 34 -28.06 -4.05 -8.86
C ASP A 34 -27.04 -5.17 -8.63
N ALA A 35 -26.09 -5.29 -9.54
CA ALA A 35 -25.04 -6.30 -9.46
C ALA A 35 -24.22 -6.24 -8.16
N ARG A 36 -24.23 -5.10 -7.45
CA ARG A 36 -23.56 -4.94 -6.14
C ARG A 36 -24.28 -5.69 -5.01
N LEU A 37 -25.57 -6.00 -5.20
CA LEU A 37 -26.41 -6.74 -4.24
C LEU A 37 -26.44 -8.24 -4.52
N SER A 38 -25.81 -8.69 -5.61
CA SER A 38 -25.64 -10.12 -5.88
C SER A 38 -24.71 -10.77 -4.84
N PRO A 39 -24.77 -12.09 -4.66
CA PRO A 39 -23.87 -12.81 -3.76
C PRO A 39 -22.42 -12.41 -4.01
N LEU A 40 -21.65 -12.17 -2.95
CA LEU A 40 -20.24 -11.83 -3.04
C LEU A 40 -19.50 -12.96 -3.77
N LYS A 41 -18.69 -12.58 -4.74
CA LYS A 41 -17.77 -13.50 -5.40
C LYS A 41 -16.65 -13.85 -4.43
N ASP A 42 -16.42 -15.13 -4.23
CA ASP A 42 -15.30 -15.63 -3.44
C ASP A 42 -14.13 -16.08 -4.35
N LEU A 43 -13.00 -16.43 -3.73
CA LEU A 43 -11.81 -16.89 -4.45
C LEU A 43 -11.96 -18.31 -5.05
N ASN A 44 -13.04 -19.05 -4.71
CA ASN A 44 -13.32 -20.37 -5.22
C ASN A 44 -14.15 -20.32 -6.50
N GLY A 45 -14.69 -19.15 -6.84
CA GLY A 45 -15.46 -18.94 -8.07
C GLY A 45 -14.59 -19.00 -9.32
N TYR A 46 -15.18 -19.44 -10.43
CA TYR A 46 -14.52 -19.40 -11.74
C TYR A 46 -14.73 -18.02 -12.40
N PHE A 47 -13.66 -17.29 -12.60
CA PHE A 47 -13.66 -15.93 -13.18
C PHE A 47 -12.82 -15.90 -14.46
N PRO A 48 -13.30 -16.49 -15.58
CA PRO A 48 -12.53 -16.52 -16.81
C PRO A 48 -12.32 -15.09 -17.33
N MET A 49 -11.10 -14.84 -17.80
CA MET A 49 -10.85 -13.62 -18.57
C MET A 49 -11.48 -13.76 -19.96
N VAL A 50 -12.40 -12.88 -20.29
CA VAL A 50 -12.91 -12.73 -21.65
C VAL A 50 -12.06 -11.66 -22.34
N PRO A 51 -11.27 -12.01 -23.36
CA PRO A 51 -10.47 -11.04 -24.11
C PRO A 51 -11.38 -10.00 -24.80
N PRO A 52 -10.98 -8.72 -24.81
CA PRO A 52 -11.66 -7.71 -25.62
C PRO A 52 -11.62 -8.05 -27.10
N LYS A 53 -12.66 -7.75 -27.84
CA LYS A 53 -12.79 -8.06 -29.27
C LYS A 53 -11.97 -7.10 -30.14
N ASP A 54 -11.84 -5.86 -29.69
CA ASP A 54 -11.18 -4.77 -30.43
C ASP A 54 -10.52 -3.74 -29.49
N GLU A 55 -9.85 -2.76 -30.06
CA GLU A 55 -9.17 -1.69 -29.31
C GLU A 55 -10.15 -0.81 -28.50
N GLN A 56 -11.36 -0.59 -29.01
CA GLN A 56 -12.34 0.25 -28.34
C GLN A 56 -12.85 -0.45 -27.07
N GLU A 57 -13.15 -1.74 -27.16
CA GLU A 57 -13.55 -2.54 -26.01
C GLU A 57 -12.39 -2.64 -24.99
N TRP A 58 -11.15 -2.84 -25.48
CA TRP A 58 -9.95 -2.80 -24.64
C TRP A 58 -9.78 -1.46 -23.91
N ALA A 59 -9.92 -0.35 -24.63
CA ALA A 59 -9.81 0.98 -24.02
C ALA A 59 -10.87 1.21 -22.93
N GLY A 60 -12.10 0.75 -23.17
CA GLY A 60 -13.19 0.76 -22.18
C GLY A 60 -12.85 -0.06 -20.94
N ARG A 61 -12.42 -1.32 -21.13
CA ARG A 61 -12.02 -2.22 -20.06
C ARG A 61 -10.84 -1.65 -19.25
N ARG A 62 -9.82 -1.12 -19.92
CA ARG A 62 -8.66 -0.51 -19.27
C ARG A 62 -9.06 0.65 -18.35
N ARG A 63 -9.95 1.54 -18.81
CA ARG A 63 -10.45 2.64 -17.97
C ARG A 63 -11.23 2.14 -16.77
N TYR A 64 -12.09 1.13 -16.97
CA TYR A 64 -12.85 0.52 -15.89
C TYR A 64 -11.97 -0.13 -14.83
N VAL A 65 -11.04 -1.00 -15.24
CA VAL A 65 -10.11 -1.67 -14.33
C VAL A 65 -9.24 -0.66 -13.58
N LYS A 66 -8.68 0.34 -14.29
CA LYS A 66 -7.88 1.39 -13.66
C LYS A 66 -8.66 2.12 -12.56
N ARG A 67 -9.92 2.49 -12.83
CA ARG A 67 -10.75 3.15 -11.82
C ARG A 67 -11.00 2.24 -10.62
N LYS A 68 -11.32 0.97 -10.85
CA LYS A 68 -11.52 0.00 -9.76
C LYS A 68 -10.27 -0.16 -8.89
N MET A 69 -9.10 -0.24 -9.51
CA MET A 69 -7.84 -0.29 -8.78
C MET A 69 -7.61 0.98 -7.95
N LEU A 70 -7.82 2.16 -8.53
CA LEU A 70 -7.64 3.43 -7.81
C LEU A 70 -8.59 3.55 -6.62
N VAL A 71 -9.86 3.13 -6.79
CA VAL A 71 -10.83 3.10 -5.68
C VAL A 71 -10.40 2.13 -4.59
N ALA A 72 -10.01 0.91 -4.96
CA ALA A 72 -9.56 -0.11 -4.01
C ALA A 72 -8.29 0.30 -3.23
N LEU A 73 -7.43 1.09 -3.86
CA LEU A 73 -6.20 1.62 -3.25
C LEU A 73 -6.42 2.94 -2.48
N GLY A 74 -7.64 3.46 -2.41
CA GLY A 74 -7.92 4.76 -1.80
C GLY A 74 -7.33 5.96 -2.55
N LEU A 75 -6.99 5.79 -3.84
CA LEU A 75 -6.39 6.81 -4.70
C LEU A 75 -7.39 7.49 -5.64
N TRP A 76 -8.68 7.30 -5.44
CA TRP A 76 -9.72 7.96 -6.23
C TRP A 76 -10.56 8.92 -5.37
N PRO A 77 -10.71 10.21 -5.77
CA PRO A 77 -10.04 10.87 -6.91
C PRO A 77 -8.52 10.92 -6.73
N LEU A 78 -7.79 10.97 -7.86
CA LEU A 78 -6.33 11.05 -7.80
C LEU A 78 -5.90 12.28 -7.00
N PRO A 79 -4.89 12.16 -6.12
CA PRO A 79 -4.35 13.30 -5.40
C PRO A 79 -3.73 14.31 -6.37
N GLU A 80 -3.65 15.55 -5.94
CA GLU A 80 -2.95 16.60 -6.67
C GLU A 80 -1.49 16.21 -6.87
N LYS A 81 -0.98 16.41 -8.08
CA LYS A 81 0.43 16.19 -8.38
C LYS A 81 1.23 17.42 -7.96
N THR A 82 2.20 17.19 -7.10
CA THR A 82 3.19 18.20 -6.72
C THR A 82 4.43 18.12 -7.61
N PRO A 83 5.19 19.21 -7.78
CA PRO A 83 6.57 19.14 -8.25
C PRO A 83 7.37 18.23 -7.30
N LEU A 84 8.18 17.33 -7.87
CA LEU A 84 8.91 16.34 -7.04
C LEU A 84 9.90 16.99 -6.07
N ASN A 85 10.49 18.15 -6.43
CA ASN A 85 11.48 18.85 -5.61
C ASN A 85 12.54 17.91 -5.04
N ALA A 86 13.05 17.00 -5.90
CA ALA A 86 13.91 15.91 -5.47
C ALA A 86 15.22 16.41 -4.91
N VAL A 87 15.57 15.97 -3.70
CA VAL A 87 16.87 16.20 -3.07
C VAL A 87 17.65 14.90 -3.09
N ILE A 88 18.82 14.94 -3.73
CA ILE A 88 19.76 13.82 -3.80
C ILE A 88 21.04 14.25 -3.08
N HIS A 89 21.48 13.42 -2.12
CA HIS A 89 22.62 13.79 -1.27
C HIS A 89 23.40 12.56 -0.81
N SER A 90 24.48 12.80 -0.08
CA SER A 90 25.31 11.74 0.57
C SER A 90 25.83 10.70 -0.42
N ARG A 91 26.25 11.14 -1.63
CA ARG A 91 26.82 10.26 -2.63
C ARG A 91 28.06 9.55 -2.10
N LYS A 92 28.06 8.22 -2.29
CA LYS A 92 29.21 7.36 -2.06
C LYS A 92 29.52 6.59 -3.33
N GLU A 93 30.76 6.57 -3.71
CA GLU A 93 31.26 5.76 -4.82
C GLU A 93 31.67 4.39 -4.30
N MET A 94 31.24 3.36 -4.98
CA MET A 94 31.46 1.97 -4.65
C MET A 94 32.04 1.26 -5.88
N ASP A 95 32.39 -0.01 -5.75
CA ASP A 95 32.90 -0.79 -6.86
C ASP A 95 31.83 -0.97 -7.97
N GLY A 96 31.96 -0.21 -9.05
CA GLY A 96 31.11 -0.24 -10.24
C GLY A 96 29.79 0.52 -10.15
N TYR A 97 29.47 1.16 -9.02
CA TYR A 97 28.23 1.94 -8.86
C TYR A 97 28.39 3.07 -7.82
N THR A 98 27.40 3.98 -7.79
CA THR A 98 27.22 4.93 -6.69
C THR A 98 25.96 4.61 -5.91
N ILE A 99 25.96 4.97 -4.62
CA ILE A 99 24.76 4.96 -3.77
C ILE A 99 24.55 6.37 -3.21
N GLU A 100 23.31 6.85 -3.28
CA GLU A 100 22.91 8.18 -2.85
C GLU A 100 21.61 8.09 -2.07
N LYS A 101 21.44 8.96 -1.09
CA LYS A 101 20.13 9.14 -0.46
C LYS A 101 19.29 10.09 -1.32
N VAL A 102 17.99 9.81 -1.39
CA VAL A 102 17.04 10.65 -2.11
C VAL A 102 15.73 10.75 -1.35
N TYR A 103 15.14 11.94 -1.38
CA TYR A 103 13.76 12.14 -1.01
C TYR A 103 13.10 13.14 -1.96
N PHE A 104 11.80 13.02 -2.13
CA PHE A 104 11.01 13.93 -2.95
C PHE A 104 9.55 13.92 -2.54
N GLU A 105 8.86 15.00 -2.84
CA GLU A 105 7.46 15.17 -2.52
C GLU A 105 6.57 14.40 -3.50
N THR A 106 5.67 13.55 -2.99
CA THR A 106 4.74 12.75 -3.80
C THR A 106 3.31 13.24 -3.70
N MET A 107 2.98 13.90 -2.62
CA MET A 107 1.71 14.59 -2.35
C MET A 107 2.04 15.81 -1.49
N PRO A 108 1.18 16.84 -1.42
CA PRO A 108 1.44 18.03 -0.62
C PRO A 108 1.87 17.69 0.82
N GLY A 109 3.10 18.05 1.17
CA GLY A 109 3.69 17.80 2.49
C GLY A 109 4.09 16.35 2.79
N TYR A 110 3.95 15.40 1.86
CA TYR A 110 4.37 14.02 2.05
C TYR A 110 5.53 13.64 1.15
N PHE A 111 6.61 13.12 1.77
CA PHE A 111 7.87 12.84 1.10
C PHE A 111 8.12 11.32 1.02
N LEU A 112 8.52 10.87 -0.16
CA LEU A 112 9.04 9.53 -0.36
C LEU A 112 10.55 9.55 -0.22
N THR A 113 11.09 8.63 0.56
CA THR A 113 12.53 8.47 0.82
C THR A 113 13.06 7.20 0.18
N GLY A 114 14.37 7.11 0.01
CA GLY A 114 15.00 5.90 -0.48
C GLY A 114 16.49 6.05 -0.79
N ASN A 115 17.04 4.99 -1.36
CA ASN A 115 18.39 4.99 -1.91
C ASN A 115 18.34 4.88 -3.44
N LEU A 116 19.17 5.69 -4.09
CA LEU A 116 19.38 5.67 -5.53
C LEU A 116 20.73 5.00 -5.80
N TYR A 117 20.72 3.94 -6.59
CA TYR A 117 21.92 3.27 -7.06
C TYR A 117 22.09 3.59 -8.55
N ARG A 118 23.27 4.07 -8.94
CA ARG A 118 23.56 4.39 -10.33
C ARG A 118 24.85 3.69 -10.79
N PRO A 119 24.90 3.17 -11.99
CA PRO A 119 26.15 2.62 -12.53
C PRO A 119 27.18 3.72 -12.71
N LEU A 120 28.44 3.43 -12.44
CA LEU A 120 29.55 4.35 -12.72
C LEU A 120 29.83 4.44 -14.23
N ASN A 121 29.70 3.34 -14.94
CA ASN A 121 29.94 3.26 -16.35
C ASN A 121 28.63 3.18 -17.14
N LEU A 122 28.41 4.13 -18.03
CA LEU A 122 27.30 4.11 -18.96
C LEU A 122 27.68 3.21 -20.14
N HIS A 123 27.12 2.02 -20.22
CA HIS A 123 27.36 1.08 -21.32
C HIS A 123 26.28 1.13 -22.41
N THR A 124 25.44 2.15 -22.43
CA THR A 124 24.35 2.23 -23.41
C THR A 124 24.72 3.12 -24.58
N LEU A 125 24.47 2.66 -25.81
CA LEU A 125 24.64 3.45 -27.04
C LEU A 125 23.77 4.72 -27.06
N THR A 126 22.73 4.77 -26.24
CA THR A 126 21.79 5.90 -26.17
C THR A 126 22.11 6.90 -25.06
N GLY A 127 23.12 6.65 -24.22
CA GLY A 127 23.43 7.46 -23.05
C GLY A 127 22.36 7.44 -21.96
N LYS A 128 21.35 6.54 -22.07
CA LYS A 128 20.26 6.38 -21.09
C LYS A 128 20.33 5.01 -20.42
N ASN A 129 20.21 4.96 -19.11
CA ASN A 129 20.13 3.72 -18.36
C ASN A 129 18.66 3.33 -18.12
N PRO A 130 18.34 2.03 -18.11
CA PRO A 130 17.05 1.57 -17.64
C PRO A 130 16.81 2.03 -16.19
N GLY A 131 15.62 2.59 -15.92
CA GLY A 131 15.19 2.94 -14.56
C GLY A 131 14.41 1.79 -13.93
N ILE A 132 14.78 1.39 -12.71
CA ILE A 132 14.11 0.32 -11.98
C ILE A 132 13.60 0.85 -10.63
N LEU A 133 12.30 0.70 -10.37
CA LEU A 133 11.74 0.86 -9.05
C LEU A 133 11.84 -0.46 -8.30
N CYS A 134 12.48 -0.43 -7.15
CA CYS A 134 12.78 -1.62 -6.37
C CYS A 134 12.09 -1.57 -5.00
N PRO A 135 10.80 -1.96 -4.92
CA PRO A 135 10.08 -2.02 -3.66
C PRO A 135 10.64 -3.14 -2.79
N HIS A 136 10.57 -2.95 -1.47
CA HIS A 136 10.83 -4.01 -0.50
C HIS A 136 9.52 -4.70 -0.11
N GLY A 137 9.61 -5.89 0.51
CA GLY A 137 8.47 -6.58 1.11
C GLY A 137 8.17 -6.09 2.54
N HIS A 138 7.24 -6.78 3.19
CA HIS A 138 6.75 -6.44 4.54
C HIS A 138 7.71 -6.96 5.64
N TRP A 139 9.00 -6.67 5.48
CA TRP A 139 10.03 -7.07 6.43
C TRP A 139 10.37 -5.92 7.37
N ARG A 140 10.79 -6.28 8.57
CA ARG A 140 11.35 -5.31 9.51
C ARG A 140 12.49 -4.53 8.83
N ASN A 141 12.54 -3.22 9.03
CA ASN A 141 13.49 -2.27 8.45
C ASN A 141 13.41 -2.07 6.92
N GLY A 142 12.38 -2.62 6.24
CA GLY A 142 12.12 -2.35 4.83
C GLY A 142 13.32 -2.64 3.92
N ARG A 143 13.83 -1.63 3.19
CA ARG A 143 14.99 -1.80 2.29
C ARG A 143 16.29 -2.18 3.01
N PHE A 144 16.38 -1.99 4.33
CA PHE A 144 17.48 -2.41 5.18
C PHE A 144 17.25 -3.77 5.83
N TYR A 145 16.42 -4.60 5.22
CA TYR A 145 16.16 -5.94 5.73
C TYR A 145 17.44 -6.71 5.94
N ASP A 146 17.63 -7.19 7.16
CA ASP A 146 18.72 -8.05 7.60
C ASP A 146 18.14 -9.46 7.81
N ALA A 147 18.45 -10.37 6.91
CA ALA A 147 17.90 -11.71 6.94
C ALA A 147 18.42 -12.51 8.14
N PRO A 148 17.55 -13.29 8.82
CA PRO A 148 17.98 -14.20 9.88
C PRO A 148 19.04 -15.18 9.41
N GLN A 149 19.91 -15.60 10.32
CA GLN A 149 21.00 -16.54 10.05
C GLN A 149 20.50 -17.84 9.35
N SER A 150 19.37 -18.39 9.81
CA SER A 150 18.76 -19.57 9.21
C SER A 150 18.33 -19.37 7.74
N THR A 151 17.86 -18.16 7.41
CA THR A 151 17.52 -17.82 6.02
C THR A 151 18.77 -17.71 5.16
N LEU A 152 19.83 -17.09 5.68
CA LEU A 152 21.12 -17.01 5.00
C LEU A 152 21.69 -18.40 4.71
N GLU A 153 21.76 -19.26 5.73
CA GLU A 153 22.27 -20.62 5.58
C GLU A 153 21.51 -21.42 4.54
N ARG A 154 20.18 -21.33 4.55
CA ARG A 154 19.35 -21.96 3.54
C ARG A 154 19.64 -21.44 2.14
N GLN A 155 19.74 -20.13 1.93
CA GLN A 155 20.03 -19.56 0.61
C GLN A 155 21.40 -19.99 0.08
N LEU A 156 22.39 -20.10 0.95
CA LEU A 156 23.72 -20.59 0.57
C LEU A 156 23.70 -22.08 0.24
N SER A 157 23.01 -22.90 1.04
CA SER A 157 22.90 -24.36 0.82
C SER A 157 22.12 -24.69 -0.46
N ASP A 158 21.06 -23.94 -0.74
CA ASP A 158 20.22 -24.12 -1.93
C ASP A 158 20.88 -23.56 -3.21
N GLY A 159 22.05 -22.89 -3.09
CA GLY A 159 22.73 -22.22 -4.18
C GLY A 159 22.00 -20.99 -4.73
N ALA A 160 21.00 -20.48 -4.01
CA ALA A 160 20.26 -19.28 -4.37
C ALA A 160 21.10 -18.01 -4.19
N GLU A 161 22.10 -18.07 -3.31
CA GLU A 161 23.07 -17.00 -3.08
C GLU A 161 24.47 -17.62 -2.87
N LYS A 162 25.52 -16.91 -3.30
CA LYS A 162 26.91 -17.31 -3.12
C LYS A 162 27.64 -16.50 -2.05
N PHE A 163 27.20 -15.29 -1.79
CA PHE A 163 27.87 -14.36 -0.91
C PHE A 163 27.08 -14.14 0.38
N LYS A 164 27.73 -14.33 1.52
CA LYS A 164 27.09 -14.11 2.83
C LYS A 164 26.46 -12.72 2.97
N GLN A 165 27.11 -11.68 2.47
CA GLN A 165 26.59 -10.31 2.52
C GLN A 165 25.32 -10.14 1.68
N GLY A 166 25.27 -10.77 0.49
CA GLY A 166 24.09 -10.78 -0.36
C GLY A 166 22.90 -11.46 0.30
N GLY A 167 23.15 -12.62 0.92
CA GLY A 167 22.11 -13.37 1.63
C GLY A 167 21.61 -12.66 2.89
N ARG A 168 22.51 -11.92 3.59
CA ARG A 168 22.12 -11.09 4.76
C ARG A 168 21.26 -9.89 4.35
N ASN A 169 21.61 -9.23 3.25
CA ASN A 169 20.99 -7.98 2.82
C ASN A 169 20.42 -8.09 1.39
N PRO A 170 19.44 -8.97 1.15
CA PRO A 170 19.04 -9.34 -0.21
C PRO A 170 18.43 -8.17 -1.00
N ILE A 171 17.78 -7.22 -0.32
CA ILE A 171 17.18 -6.04 -0.99
C ILE A 171 18.28 -5.11 -1.52
N GLN A 172 19.32 -4.88 -0.71
CA GLN A 172 20.46 -4.07 -1.12
C GLN A 172 21.30 -4.79 -2.17
N ALA A 173 21.55 -6.10 -2.00
CA ALA A 173 22.28 -6.91 -2.97
C ALA A 173 21.62 -6.87 -4.35
N ARG A 174 20.29 -7.05 -4.43
CA ARG A 174 19.52 -6.92 -5.67
C ARG A 174 19.72 -5.56 -6.34
N SER A 175 19.66 -4.48 -5.57
CA SER A 175 19.84 -3.12 -6.08
C SER A 175 21.27 -2.89 -6.60
N VAL A 176 22.27 -3.42 -5.92
CA VAL A 176 23.68 -3.36 -6.34
C VAL A 176 23.92 -4.14 -7.63
N HIS A 177 23.39 -5.37 -7.73
CA HIS A 177 23.55 -6.17 -8.94
C HIS A 177 22.90 -5.50 -10.16
N LEU A 178 21.69 -4.96 -10.00
CA LEU A 178 21.02 -4.23 -11.07
C LEU A 178 21.78 -2.96 -11.49
N ALA A 179 22.38 -2.24 -10.53
CA ALA A 179 23.20 -1.08 -10.84
C ALA A 179 24.48 -1.50 -11.62
N ARG A 180 25.15 -2.57 -11.19
CA ARG A 180 26.33 -3.11 -11.91
C ARG A 180 25.98 -3.62 -13.32
N LEU A 181 24.73 -4.06 -13.54
CA LEU A 181 24.21 -4.41 -14.87
C LEU A 181 23.86 -3.17 -15.74
N GLY A 182 24.08 -1.96 -15.24
CA GLY A 182 23.85 -0.72 -15.98
C GLY A 182 22.49 -0.06 -15.72
N CYS A 183 21.73 -0.50 -14.73
CA CYS A 183 20.45 0.11 -14.40
C CYS A 183 20.60 1.23 -13.37
N THR A 184 19.76 2.25 -13.45
CA THR A 184 19.53 3.19 -12.36
C THR A 184 18.40 2.65 -11.48
N VAL A 185 18.69 2.35 -10.22
CA VAL A 185 17.75 1.67 -9.31
C VAL A 185 17.33 2.59 -8.18
N PHE A 186 16.04 2.77 -8.00
CA PHE A 186 15.49 3.46 -6.84
C PHE A 186 14.85 2.46 -5.89
N ALA A 187 15.55 2.16 -4.79
CA ALA A 187 15.04 1.37 -3.68
C ALA A 187 14.38 2.30 -2.67
N TYR A 188 13.06 2.44 -2.80
CA TYR A 188 12.29 3.38 -1.98
C TYR A 188 11.73 2.74 -0.71
N ASP A 189 11.40 3.59 0.24
CA ASP A 189 10.74 3.19 1.49
C ASP A 189 9.23 3.24 1.34
N MET A 190 8.56 2.16 1.70
CA MET A 190 7.12 2.19 1.90
C MET A 190 6.75 2.98 3.15
N VAL A 191 5.50 3.40 3.24
CA VAL A 191 4.98 4.18 4.37
C VAL A 191 5.28 3.50 5.71
N GLY A 192 5.92 4.22 6.60
CA GLY A 192 6.27 3.75 7.94
C GLY A 192 7.53 2.89 8.02
N TYR A 193 8.26 2.69 6.92
CA TYR A 193 9.50 1.92 6.90
C TYR A 193 10.75 2.80 6.74
N ALA A 194 11.85 2.30 7.27
CA ALA A 194 13.21 2.86 7.15
C ALA A 194 13.24 4.37 7.43
N ASP A 195 13.56 5.21 6.41
CA ASP A 195 13.62 6.67 6.57
C ASP A 195 12.25 7.36 6.35
N ASN A 196 11.21 6.63 5.88
CA ASN A 196 9.87 7.17 5.69
C ASN A 196 9.05 7.09 6.98
N THR A 197 9.28 8.05 7.88
CA THR A 197 8.73 8.05 9.24
C THR A 197 7.65 9.12 9.48
N GLN A 198 7.25 9.89 8.47
CA GLN A 198 6.17 10.90 8.61
C GLN A 198 4.86 10.27 9.09
N ILE A 199 4.57 9.06 8.63
CA ILE A 199 3.51 8.21 9.16
C ILE A 199 4.20 7.00 9.80
N SER A 200 3.98 6.78 11.09
CA SER A 200 4.65 5.68 11.81
C SER A 200 4.21 4.31 11.28
N TYR A 201 5.09 3.32 11.42
CA TYR A 201 4.78 1.93 11.09
C TYR A 201 3.49 1.44 11.78
N ASN A 202 3.34 1.73 13.06
CA ASN A 202 2.16 1.31 13.83
C ASN A 202 0.85 1.92 13.29
N LEU A 203 0.91 3.17 12.84
CA LEU A 203 -0.26 3.82 12.25
C LEU A 203 -0.58 3.25 10.87
N ALA A 204 0.44 3.00 10.04
CA ALA A 204 0.26 2.53 8.67
C ALA A 204 -0.07 1.02 8.58
N HIS A 205 0.51 0.20 9.49
CA HIS A 205 0.46 -1.27 9.40
C HIS A 205 -0.16 -1.95 10.62
N GLY A 206 -0.44 -1.20 11.68
CA GLY A 206 -1.06 -1.71 12.91
C GLY A 206 -2.54 -1.38 13.04
N PHE A 207 -3.20 -0.98 11.98
CA PHE A 207 -4.56 -0.44 12.05
C PHE A 207 -5.59 -1.45 12.59
N ALA A 208 -5.44 -2.74 12.31
CA ALA A 208 -6.27 -3.79 12.85
C ALA A 208 -6.23 -3.88 14.39
N LYS A 209 -5.09 -3.50 15.00
CA LYS A 209 -4.96 -3.38 16.46
C LYS A 209 -5.58 -2.10 17.02
N GLN A 210 -5.60 -1.05 16.22
CA GLN A 210 -6.16 0.26 16.58
C GLN A 210 -7.68 0.29 16.41
N ARG A 211 -8.21 -0.53 15.51
CA ARG A 211 -9.64 -0.67 15.22
C ARG A 211 -10.00 -2.14 15.17
N PRO A 212 -10.11 -2.80 16.33
CA PRO A 212 -10.37 -4.24 16.39
C PRO A 212 -11.72 -4.65 15.82
N GLN A 213 -12.67 -3.71 15.67
CA GLN A 213 -13.94 -3.93 14.99
C GLN A 213 -13.82 -4.01 13.46
N MET A 214 -12.68 -3.61 12.91
CA MET A 214 -12.35 -3.74 11.48
C MET A 214 -11.32 -4.87 11.36
N SER A 215 -11.78 -6.07 11.07
CA SER A 215 -10.91 -7.22 10.82
C SER A 215 -10.28 -7.13 9.43
N GLN A 216 -9.32 -7.99 9.14
CA GLN A 216 -8.73 -8.09 7.80
C GLN A 216 -9.73 -8.60 6.74
N ALA A 217 -10.89 -9.06 7.17
CA ALA A 217 -11.96 -9.55 6.30
C ALA A 217 -12.93 -8.45 5.88
N ASP A 218 -12.88 -7.28 6.53
CA ASP A 218 -13.67 -6.09 6.23
C ASP A 218 -12.92 -5.17 5.24
#